data_5d82afdf479f55a5528b904def26d390
#
_entry.id   5d82afdf479f55a5528b904def26d390
#
_cell.length_a   1.000
_cell.length_b   1.000
_cell.length_c   1.000
_cell.angle_alpha   90.00
_cell.angle_beta   90.00
_cell.angle_gamma   90.00
#
_symmetry.space_group_name_H-M   'P 1'
#
loop_
_entity.id
_entity.type
_entity.pdbx_description
1 polymer ?
#
loop_
_entity_poly.entity_id
_entity_poly.type
_entity_poly.pdbx_seq_one_letter_code
_entity_poly.pdbx_strand_id
1 'polypeptide(L)'
;MGHSIVDLLYGFGIALQPGNLMWSFFGVLVGNLIGVLPGMGALTTISMLLPLTYVIPPVPAILMLAGIFYGSQYGGAIGAILLNLPSHPPHAVTCLDGYPLTQQGKGGTALGITMMCSFFAASVGILVMIFLSPVLVSIAFKFGPPELFAIMLMGLVAGATMSRGSPLKGVAMTLFGLVCGVVGTDPTSGAMRFTFGMQSLSDGVDLGALCMGLFGVADFLSSINRVHLQTKATRVRMSEMRPSWAEIKQAFKPMLRGTFIGTLFGAMPGTGPTITTFIAYAFERKVARNPERFGKGAIEGVAAPEAASHSKTQVDFIPTMSLGIPGDAVMALLLGALIIKGIQPGPQLITEHPDIFWGLIASFWIGNVLLVILNVPMIGVWVRLLQVPYRLLYPAALFFIAVGVYSTNNSLFQVGEVAVFGVIGAIFIALKFPVSPIVLGFVLGPMLEQNFRRAMLLERGDLIALVSRPICAAFLSVSALLILIQVFAFARARIRSSRARQNGKASPESGRAGTLQSVADSVPRQQSH
;
A
#
# COMPACT_ATOMS: atom_id res chain seq x y z
N MET A 1 25.12 13.25 13.87
CA MET A 1 23.91 13.83 14.50
C MET A 1 23.78 15.34 14.27
N GLY A 2 24.84 16.18 14.37
CA GLY A 2 24.73 17.61 14.11
C GLY A 2 24.29 17.97 12.70
N HIS A 3 24.76 17.28 11.68
CA HIS A 3 24.35 17.50 10.29
C HIS A 3 22.87 17.18 10.06
N SER A 4 22.33 16.07 10.59
CA SER A 4 20.94 15.68 10.37
C SER A 4 19.91 16.69 10.92
N ILE A 5 20.25 17.42 11.98
CA ILE A 5 19.35 18.46 12.54
C ILE A 5 19.39 19.72 11.68
N VAL A 6 20.58 20.12 11.20
CA VAL A 6 20.73 21.26 10.28
C VAL A 6 20.01 20.98 8.97
N ASP A 7 20.18 19.77 8.43
CA ASP A 7 19.52 19.34 7.20
C ASP A 7 17.99 19.28 7.37
N LEU A 8 17.49 18.86 8.54
CA LEU A 8 16.06 18.90 8.84
C LEU A 8 15.51 20.33 8.91
N LEU A 9 16.25 21.27 9.51
CA LEU A 9 15.88 22.68 9.52
C LEU A 9 15.84 23.27 8.10
N TYR A 10 16.80 22.89 7.26
CA TYR A 10 16.77 23.21 5.83
C TYR A 10 15.50 22.65 5.17
N GLY A 11 15.16 21.38 5.44
CA GLY A 11 13.94 20.74 4.96
C GLY A 11 12.67 21.49 5.38
N PHE A 12 12.58 21.97 6.63
CA PHE A 12 11.48 22.83 7.06
C PHE A 12 11.43 24.15 6.29
N GLY A 13 12.58 24.77 6.01
CA GLY A 13 12.65 25.95 5.15
C GLY A 13 12.08 25.72 3.75
N ILE A 14 12.24 24.52 3.19
CA ILE A 14 11.66 24.12 1.91
C ILE A 14 10.17 23.81 2.05
N ALA A 15 9.77 22.95 3.01
CA ALA A 15 8.39 22.48 3.16
C ALA A 15 7.41 23.61 3.53
N LEU A 16 7.88 24.62 4.28
CA LEU A 16 7.06 25.77 4.69
C LEU A 16 6.95 26.86 3.62
N GLN A 17 7.66 26.76 2.48
CA GLN A 17 7.40 27.66 1.36
C GLN A 17 5.94 27.60 0.96
N PRO A 18 5.26 28.74 0.70
CA PRO A 18 3.81 28.77 0.47
C PRO A 18 3.32 27.80 -0.60
N GLY A 19 4.06 27.67 -1.72
CA GLY A 19 3.72 26.71 -2.78
C GLY A 19 3.84 25.25 -2.33
N ASN A 20 4.92 24.91 -1.65
CA ASN A 20 5.16 23.54 -1.16
C ASN A 20 4.16 23.15 -0.07
N LEU A 21 3.90 24.08 0.86
CA LEU A 21 2.93 23.90 1.93
C LEU A 21 1.50 23.70 1.37
N MET A 22 1.13 24.52 0.37
CA MET A 22 -0.18 24.41 -0.28
C MET A 22 -0.38 23.04 -0.93
N TRP A 23 0.61 22.55 -1.70
CA TRP A 23 0.51 21.26 -2.36
C TRP A 23 0.58 20.09 -1.38
N SER A 24 1.41 20.20 -0.32
CA SER A 24 1.43 19.22 0.77
C SER A 24 0.07 19.16 1.49
N PHE A 25 -0.51 20.31 1.84
CA PHE A 25 -1.84 20.39 2.44
C PHE A 25 -2.92 19.81 1.52
N PHE A 26 -2.89 20.14 0.22
CA PHE A 26 -3.81 19.60 -0.76
C PHE A 26 -3.71 18.08 -0.83
N GLY A 27 -2.48 17.53 -0.88
CA GLY A 27 -2.25 16.08 -0.86
C GLY A 27 -2.82 15.41 0.38
N VAL A 28 -2.52 15.95 1.57
CA VAL A 28 -3.03 15.44 2.85
C VAL A 28 -4.56 15.46 2.90
N LEU A 29 -5.17 16.57 2.47
CA LEU A 29 -6.62 16.75 2.47
C LEU A 29 -7.30 15.76 1.52
N VAL A 30 -6.83 15.68 0.26
CA VAL A 30 -7.39 14.76 -0.74
C VAL A 30 -7.14 13.31 -0.36
N GLY A 31 -5.94 12.99 0.15
CA GLY A 31 -5.65 11.66 0.66
C GLY A 31 -6.60 11.24 1.77
N ASN A 32 -6.81 12.12 2.76
CA ASN A 32 -7.73 11.85 3.86
C ASN A 32 -9.19 11.72 3.38
N LEU A 33 -9.62 12.61 2.48
CA LEU A 33 -10.96 12.61 1.90
C LEU A 33 -11.25 11.28 1.17
N ILE A 34 -10.36 10.87 0.28
CA ILE A 34 -10.52 9.63 -0.47
C ILE A 34 -10.31 8.40 0.44
N GLY A 35 -9.39 8.49 1.41
CA GLY A 35 -9.20 7.43 2.40
C GLY A 35 -10.46 7.12 3.20
N VAL A 36 -11.28 8.11 3.51
CA VAL A 36 -12.57 7.91 4.18
C VAL A 36 -13.53 7.11 3.30
N LEU A 37 -13.43 7.22 1.97
CA LEU A 37 -14.35 6.55 1.04
C LEU A 37 -13.98 5.05 0.91
N PRO A 38 -14.88 4.10 1.26
CA PRO A 38 -14.58 2.68 1.17
C PRO A 38 -14.28 2.24 -0.26
N GLY A 39 -13.24 1.42 -0.43
CA GLY A 39 -12.82 0.90 -1.73
C GLY A 39 -11.92 1.83 -2.55
N MET A 40 -11.67 3.06 -2.10
CA MET A 40 -10.76 3.99 -2.77
C MET A 40 -9.52 4.21 -1.90
N GLY A 41 -8.41 3.56 -2.24
CA GLY A 41 -7.16 3.63 -1.46
C GLY A 41 -6.17 4.67 -1.97
N ALA A 42 -5.02 4.75 -1.28
CA ALA A 42 -3.91 5.63 -1.66
C ALA A 42 -3.45 5.39 -3.10
N LEU A 43 -3.39 4.13 -3.51
CA LEU A 43 -2.91 3.74 -4.83
C LEU A 43 -3.78 4.32 -5.95
N THR A 44 -5.11 4.18 -5.82
CA THR A 44 -6.08 4.77 -6.75
C THR A 44 -5.97 6.30 -6.79
N THR A 45 -5.85 6.93 -5.62
CA THR A 45 -5.79 8.40 -5.51
C THR A 45 -4.51 8.96 -6.12
N ILE A 46 -3.36 8.36 -5.82
CA ILE A 46 -2.07 8.75 -6.38
C ILE A 46 -2.08 8.56 -7.89
N SER A 47 -2.58 7.40 -8.37
CA SER A 47 -2.69 7.14 -9.81
C SER A 47 -3.53 8.21 -10.50
N MET A 48 -4.69 8.58 -9.93
CA MET A 48 -5.59 9.59 -10.48
C MET A 48 -4.97 10.99 -10.53
N LEU A 49 -4.11 11.34 -9.57
CA LEU A 49 -3.46 12.65 -9.49
C LEU A 49 -2.03 12.66 -10.04
N LEU A 50 -1.52 11.52 -10.50
CA LEU A 50 -0.20 11.43 -11.12
C LEU A 50 -0.03 12.38 -12.32
N PRO A 51 -1.04 12.54 -13.23
CA PRO A 51 -0.94 13.51 -14.32
C PRO A 51 -0.72 14.96 -13.85
N LEU A 52 -1.26 15.33 -12.70
CA LEU A 52 -1.08 16.67 -12.15
C LEU A 52 0.41 16.94 -11.82
N THR A 53 1.16 15.90 -11.52
CA THR A 53 2.59 16.05 -11.23
C THR A 53 3.39 16.56 -12.44
N TYR A 54 2.94 16.36 -13.67
CA TYR A 54 3.66 16.84 -14.86
C TYR A 54 3.76 18.37 -14.90
N VAL A 55 2.71 19.07 -14.43
CA VAL A 55 2.65 20.55 -14.46
C VAL A 55 3.17 21.20 -13.16
N ILE A 56 3.30 20.43 -12.07
CA ILE A 56 3.79 20.94 -10.77
C ILE A 56 5.32 20.77 -10.71
N PRO A 57 6.08 21.70 -10.12
CA PRO A 57 7.53 21.52 -9.88
C PRO A 57 7.81 20.24 -9.06
N PRO A 58 9.05 19.67 -9.14
CA PRO A 58 9.36 18.37 -8.53
C PRO A 58 9.08 18.29 -7.02
N VAL A 59 9.58 19.27 -6.24
CA VAL A 59 9.42 19.25 -4.77
C VAL A 59 7.95 19.22 -4.37
N PRO A 60 7.09 20.19 -4.72
CA PRO A 60 5.70 20.17 -4.30
C PRO A 60 4.91 18.98 -4.87
N ALA A 61 5.29 18.46 -6.05
CA ALA A 61 4.66 17.26 -6.61
C ALA A 61 4.87 16.03 -5.71
N ILE A 62 6.12 15.81 -5.27
CA ILE A 62 6.43 14.68 -4.38
C ILE A 62 5.82 14.87 -3.00
N LEU A 63 5.84 16.08 -2.44
CA LEU A 63 5.19 16.40 -1.17
C LEU A 63 3.67 16.14 -1.23
N MET A 64 3.03 16.50 -2.34
CA MET A 64 1.62 16.24 -2.59
C MET A 64 1.32 14.74 -2.61
N LEU A 65 2.05 13.96 -3.41
CA LEU A 65 1.83 12.51 -3.53
C LEU A 65 2.08 11.78 -2.20
N ALA A 66 3.12 12.16 -1.47
CA ALA A 66 3.39 11.65 -0.13
C ALA A 66 2.25 12.01 0.84
N GLY A 67 1.77 13.25 0.76
CA GLY A 67 0.60 13.73 1.52
C GLY A 67 -0.65 12.88 1.28
N ILE A 68 -0.91 12.52 0.02
CA ILE A 68 -2.01 11.62 -0.34
C ILE A 68 -1.83 10.25 0.33
N PHE A 69 -0.63 9.70 0.30
CA PHE A 69 -0.38 8.37 0.85
C PHE A 69 -0.69 8.31 2.35
N TYR A 70 -0.05 9.13 3.17
CA TYR A 70 -0.30 9.04 4.60
C TYR A 70 -1.63 9.67 5.03
N GLY A 71 -2.18 10.64 4.26
CA GLY A 71 -3.53 11.13 4.47
C GLY A 71 -4.58 10.03 4.32
N SER A 72 -4.46 9.19 3.30
CA SER A 72 -5.37 8.08 3.06
C SER A 72 -5.33 7.01 4.17
N GLN A 73 -4.20 6.84 4.84
CA GLN A 73 -4.09 5.93 5.99
C GLN A 73 -4.95 6.41 7.18
N TYR A 74 -4.94 7.71 7.47
CA TYR A 74 -5.79 8.27 8.52
C TYR A 74 -7.28 8.20 8.17
N GLY A 75 -7.64 8.60 6.93
CA GLY A 75 -9.03 8.56 6.47
C GLY A 75 -9.60 7.15 6.45
N GLY A 76 -8.80 6.16 6.06
CA GLY A 76 -9.21 4.77 5.93
C GLY A 76 -9.65 4.11 7.23
N ALA A 77 -9.08 4.49 8.34
CA ALA A 77 -9.46 4.00 9.65
C ALA A 77 -10.90 4.41 10.03
N ILE A 78 -11.36 5.59 9.58
CA ILE A 78 -12.72 6.09 9.89
C ILE A 78 -13.79 5.15 9.31
N GLY A 79 -13.68 4.80 8.02
CA GLY A 79 -14.61 3.87 7.37
C GLY A 79 -14.57 2.46 7.97
N ALA A 80 -13.37 1.98 8.29
CA ALA A 80 -13.16 0.67 8.91
C ALA A 80 -13.83 0.57 10.30
N ILE A 81 -13.65 1.60 11.14
CA ILE A 81 -14.18 1.62 12.50
C ILE A 81 -15.70 1.85 12.51
N LEU A 82 -16.21 2.80 11.73
CA LEU A 82 -17.61 3.20 11.81
C LEU A 82 -18.57 2.35 10.99
N LEU A 83 -18.10 1.78 9.86
CA LEU A 83 -18.95 1.06 8.91
C LEU A 83 -18.56 -0.38 8.66
N ASN A 84 -17.45 -0.88 9.23
CA ASN A 84 -16.85 -2.18 8.86
C ASN A 84 -16.49 -2.26 7.37
N LEU A 85 -16.16 -1.13 6.76
CA LEU A 85 -15.82 -1.01 5.35
C LEU A 85 -14.40 -0.45 5.22
N PRO A 86 -13.39 -1.30 5.10
CA PRO A 86 -12.03 -0.83 4.93
C PRO A 86 -11.86 -0.19 3.54
N SER A 87 -11.28 1.01 3.48
CA SER A 87 -10.96 1.67 2.21
C SER A 87 -9.86 0.90 1.47
N HIS A 88 -8.91 0.36 2.20
CA HIS A 88 -7.83 -0.46 1.65
C HIS A 88 -7.40 -1.56 2.62
N PRO A 89 -6.64 -2.53 2.11
CA PRO A 89 -6.38 -3.79 2.79
C PRO A 89 -5.79 -3.74 4.21
N PRO A 90 -4.90 -2.81 4.57
CA PRO A 90 -4.39 -2.70 5.94
C PRO A 90 -5.47 -2.49 6.99
N HIS A 91 -6.51 -1.70 6.69
CA HIS A 91 -7.60 -1.40 7.61
C HIS A 91 -8.59 -2.56 7.82
N ALA A 92 -8.48 -3.66 7.06
CA ALA A 92 -9.31 -4.83 7.29
C ALA A 92 -9.09 -5.44 8.69
N VAL A 93 -7.90 -5.26 9.25
CA VAL A 93 -7.60 -5.68 10.64
C VAL A 93 -8.27 -4.77 11.64
N THR A 94 -8.27 -3.47 11.38
CA THR A 94 -8.93 -2.46 12.24
C THR A 94 -10.43 -2.70 12.34
N CYS A 95 -11.07 -3.24 11.28
CA CYS A 95 -12.48 -3.64 11.32
C CYS A 95 -12.76 -4.68 12.40
N LEU A 96 -11.83 -5.59 12.70
CA LEU A 96 -12.05 -6.73 13.60
C LEU A 96 -12.44 -6.31 15.01
N ASP A 97 -11.86 -5.24 15.51
CA ASP A 97 -12.14 -4.72 16.86
C ASP A 97 -12.74 -3.31 16.83
N GLY A 98 -12.41 -2.48 15.83
CA GLY A 98 -12.91 -1.11 15.72
C GLY A 98 -14.41 -1.04 15.49
N TYR A 99 -14.96 -1.88 14.61
CA TYR A 99 -16.39 -1.92 14.36
C TYR A 99 -17.19 -2.50 15.54
N PRO A 100 -16.79 -3.59 16.20
CA PRO A 100 -17.41 -4.02 17.45
C PRO A 100 -17.42 -2.96 18.56
N LEU A 101 -16.36 -2.13 18.67
CA LEU A 101 -16.37 -0.97 19.59
C LEU A 101 -17.44 0.05 19.18
N THR A 102 -17.63 0.29 17.89
CA THR A 102 -18.69 1.17 17.39
C THR A 102 -20.08 0.63 17.72
N GLN A 103 -20.30 -0.68 17.57
CA GLN A 103 -21.55 -1.33 17.95
C GLN A 103 -21.84 -1.25 19.46
N GLN A 104 -20.80 -1.16 20.29
CA GLN A 104 -20.89 -0.95 21.74
C GLN A 104 -21.07 0.54 22.12
N GLY A 105 -21.24 1.45 21.16
CA GLY A 105 -21.34 2.89 21.39
C GLY A 105 -19.99 3.59 21.67
N LYS A 106 -18.85 2.90 21.47
CA LYS A 106 -17.49 3.40 21.71
C LYS A 106 -16.73 3.76 20.41
N GLY A 107 -17.44 4.03 19.32
CA GLY A 107 -16.84 4.38 18.03
C GLY A 107 -15.96 5.63 18.12
N GLY A 108 -16.40 6.64 18.87
CA GLY A 108 -15.59 7.85 19.14
C GLY A 108 -14.28 7.53 19.84
N THR A 109 -14.34 6.74 20.93
CA THR A 109 -13.14 6.29 21.66
C THR A 109 -12.18 5.51 20.74
N ALA A 110 -12.71 4.59 19.91
CA ALA A 110 -11.89 3.83 18.97
C ALA A 110 -11.15 4.76 17.98
N LEU A 111 -11.85 5.76 17.43
CA LEU A 111 -11.24 6.77 16.56
C LEU A 111 -10.19 7.61 17.31
N GLY A 112 -10.45 8.01 18.55
CA GLY A 112 -9.49 8.76 19.37
C GLY A 112 -8.22 7.97 19.65
N ILE A 113 -8.34 6.69 19.99
CA ILE A 113 -7.19 5.78 20.17
C ILE A 113 -6.43 5.63 18.84
N THR A 114 -7.12 5.42 17.73
CA THR A 114 -6.51 5.37 16.40
C THR A 114 -5.70 6.63 16.12
N MET A 115 -6.28 7.83 16.28
CA MET A 115 -5.57 9.10 16.02
C MET A 115 -4.33 9.25 16.90
N MET A 116 -4.43 8.90 18.18
CA MET A 116 -3.30 8.93 19.11
C MET A 116 -2.19 7.97 18.68
N CYS A 117 -2.53 6.72 18.37
CA CYS A 117 -1.56 5.70 17.97
C CYS A 117 -0.91 6.03 16.63
N SER A 118 -1.69 6.53 15.68
CA SER A 118 -1.23 6.93 14.36
C SER A 118 -0.25 8.10 14.43
N PHE A 119 -0.60 9.16 15.18
CA PHE A 119 0.26 10.32 15.38
C PHE A 119 1.59 9.94 16.05
N PHE A 120 1.53 9.15 17.12
CA PHE A 120 2.73 8.69 17.82
C PHE A 120 3.62 7.83 16.91
N ALA A 121 3.04 6.82 16.27
CA ALA A 121 3.77 5.87 15.45
C ALA A 121 4.37 6.53 14.19
N ALA A 122 3.65 7.44 13.55
CA ALA A 122 4.16 8.24 12.45
C ALA A 122 5.33 9.13 12.91
N SER A 123 5.21 9.80 14.07
CA SER A 123 6.29 10.61 14.64
C SER A 123 7.56 9.79 14.90
N VAL A 124 7.42 8.60 15.47
CA VAL A 124 8.55 7.67 15.66
C VAL A 124 9.13 7.24 14.31
N GLY A 125 8.28 6.91 13.33
CA GLY A 125 8.71 6.55 11.97
C GLY A 125 9.52 7.66 11.30
N ILE A 126 9.08 8.93 11.44
CA ILE A 126 9.81 10.09 10.91
C ILE A 126 11.17 10.25 11.61
N LEU A 127 11.22 10.08 12.95
CA LEU A 127 12.49 10.11 13.68
C LEU A 127 13.45 9.00 13.19
N VAL A 128 12.94 7.78 13.01
CA VAL A 128 13.74 6.69 12.44
C VAL A 128 14.24 7.06 11.04
N MET A 129 13.41 7.68 10.21
CA MET A 129 13.81 8.14 8.88
C MET A 129 14.93 9.18 8.94
N ILE A 130 14.84 10.17 9.83
CA ILE A 130 15.88 11.20 10.00
C ILE A 130 17.23 10.60 10.34
N PHE A 131 17.28 9.63 11.26
CA PHE A 131 18.54 9.06 11.73
C PHE A 131 19.05 7.88 10.90
N LEU A 132 18.15 7.06 10.37
CA LEU A 132 18.53 5.84 9.64
C LEU A 132 18.85 6.11 8.16
N SER A 133 18.18 7.09 7.52
CA SER A 133 18.40 7.34 6.09
C SER A 133 19.85 7.72 5.75
N PRO A 134 20.53 8.65 6.46
CA PRO A 134 21.92 8.99 6.16
C PRO A 134 22.87 7.78 6.35
N VAL A 135 22.57 6.92 7.33
CA VAL A 135 23.35 5.69 7.56
C VAL A 135 23.15 4.73 6.38
N LEU A 136 21.91 4.54 5.96
CA LEU A 136 21.60 3.65 4.84
C LEU A 136 22.20 4.15 3.53
N VAL A 137 22.18 5.46 3.29
CA VAL A 137 22.82 6.10 2.12
C VAL A 137 24.33 5.89 2.13
N SER A 138 25.00 6.03 3.28
CA SER A 138 26.45 5.78 3.37
C SER A 138 26.82 4.33 3.03
N ILE A 139 25.93 3.38 3.34
CA ILE A 139 26.08 1.97 2.94
C ILE A 139 25.74 1.81 1.45
N ALA A 140 24.70 2.48 0.98
CA ALA A 140 24.23 2.40 -0.39
C ALA A 140 25.26 2.93 -1.42
N PHE A 141 26.08 3.89 -1.06
CA PHE A 141 27.21 4.33 -1.92
C PHE A 141 28.26 3.24 -2.16
N LYS A 142 28.27 2.17 -1.38
CA LYS A 142 29.13 1.00 -1.62
C LYS A 142 28.53 0.02 -2.63
N PHE A 143 27.27 0.25 -3.05
CA PHE A 143 26.58 -0.62 -3.99
C PHE A 143 26.88 -0.20 -5.41
N GLY A 144 27.47 -1.13 -6.17
CA GLY A 144 27.59 -1.03 -7.61
C GLY A 144 26.38 -1.64 -8.33
N PRO A 145 26.40 -1.67 -9.68
CA PRO A 145 25.34 -2.30 -10.47
C PRO A 145 25.03 -3.76 -10.10
N PRO A 146 26.00 -4.62 -9.72
CA PRO A 146 25.72 -5.96 -9.23
C PRO A 146 24.88 -6.00 -7.96
N GLU A 147 25.22 -5.16 -6.98
CA GLU A 147 24.51 -5.07 -5.71
C GLU A 147 23.11 -4.50 -5.89
N LEU A 148 22.97 -3.45 -6.73
CA LEU A 148 21.67 -2.87 -7.08
C LEU A 148 20.76 -3.89 -7.79
N PHE A 149 21.30 -4.68 -8.69
CA PHE A 149 20.57 -5.80 -9.32
C PHE A 149 20.05 -6.79 -8.27
N ALA A 150 20.94 -7.25 -7.37
CA ALA A 150 20.60 -8.26 -6.37
C ALA A 150 19.52 -7.80 -5.39
N ILE A 151 19.59 -6.54 -4.94
CA ILE A 151 18.60 -5.98 -4.01
C ILE A 151 17.26 -5.68 -4.70
N MET A 152 17.26 -5.22 -5.98
CA MET A 152 16.04 -5.05 -6.77
C MET A 152 15.35 -6.39 -7.03
N LEU A 153 16.11 -7.44 -7.34
CA LEU A 153 15.59 -8.79 -7.49
C LEU A 153 14.96 -9.28 -6.17
N MET A 154 15.62 -9.04 -5.03
CA MET A 154 15.05 -9.37 -3.73
C MET A 154 13.74 -8.62 -3.49
N GLY A 155 13.65 -7.32 -3.81
CA GLY A 155 12.44 -6.52 -3.69
C GLY A 155 11.29 -7.06 -4.54
N LEU A 156 11.56 -7.44 -5.80
CA LEU A 156 10.58 -8.07 -6.69
C LEU A 156 10.09 -9.42 -6.15
N VAL A 157 11.02 -10.28 -5.71
CA VAL A 157 10.68 -11.59 -5.13
C VAL A 157 9.86 -11.41 -3.85
N ALA A 158 10.25 -10.50 -2.97
CA ALA A 158 9.50 -10.22 -1.74
C ALA A 158 8.09 -9.69 -2.06
N GLY A 159 7.96 -8.69 -2.94
CA GLY A 159 6.67 -8.13 -3.36
C GLY A 159 5.76 -9.16 -4.03
N ALA A 160 6.32 -10.03 -4.87
CA ALA A 160 5.58 -11.10 -5.52
C ALA A 160 5.09 -12.16 -4.53
N THR A 161 5.95 -12.60 -3.61
CA THR A 161 5.68 -13.71 -2.69
C THR A 161 4.82 -13.31 -1.49
N MET A 162 4.92 -12.08 -1.03
CA MET A 162 4.17 -11.56 0.11
C MET A 162 2.81 -10.94 -0.28
N SER A 163 2.43 -10.98 -1.56
CA SER A 163 1.13 -10.51 -2.01
C SER A 163 -0.02 -11.40 -1.51
N ARG A 164 -1.22 -10.83 -1.37
CA ARG A 164 -2.40 -11.57 -0.91
C ARG A 164 -2.77 -12.72 -1.85
N GLY A 165 -3.11 -13.87 -1.30
CA GLY A 165 -3.60 -15.02 -2.04
C GLY A 165 -2.50 -16.04 -2.37
N SER A 166 -2.53 -16.59 -3.59
CA SER A 166 -1.52 -17.57 -4.02
C SER A 166 -0.22 -16.86 -4.43
N PRO A 167 0.93 -17.24 -3.88
CA PRO A 167 2.24 -16.67 -4.27
C PRO A 167 2.51 -16.80 -5.77
N LEU A 168 2.06 -17.90 -6.38
CA LEU A 168 2.19 -18.11 -7.83
C LEU A 168 1.45 -17.03 -8.64
N LYS A 169 0.26 -16.59 -8.16
CA LYS A 169 -0.46 -15.49 -8.78
C LYS A 169 0.29 -14.15 -8.60
N GLY A 170 0.93 -13.94 -7.45
CA GLY A 170 1.77 -12.77 -7.22
C GLY A 170 2.96 -12.71 -8.18
N VAL A 171 3.67 -13.83 -8.33
CA VAL A 171 4.78 -13.96 -9.30
C VAL A 171 4.31 -13.70 -10.73
N ALA A 172 3.19 -14.32 -11.14
CA ALA A 172 2.63 -14.11 -12.48
C ALA A 172 2.30 -12.63 -12.75
N MET A 173 1.74 -11.93 -11.77
CA MET A 173 1.43 -10.49 -11.91
C MET A 173 2.68 -9.62 -11.92
N THR A 174 3.71 -9.97 -11.16
CA THR A 174 5.01 -9.27 -11.20
C THR A 174 5.68 -9.45 -12.57
N LEU A 175 5.66 -10.67 -13.12
CA LEU A 175 6.19 -10.94 -14.46
C LEU A 175 5.39 -10.20 -15.54
N PHE A 176 4.06 -10.16 -15.44
CA PHE A 176 3.23 -9.38 -16.34
C PHE A 176 3.60 -7.90 -16.30
N GLY A 177 3.78 -7.34 -15.09
CA GLY A 177 4.23 -5.96 -14.91
C GLY A 177 5.62 -5.72 -15.53
N LEU A 178 6.56 -6.65 -15.31
CA LEU A 178 7.90 -6.57 -15.87
C LEU A 178 7.86 -6.54 -17.41
N VAL A 179 7.04 -7.39 -18.03
CA VAL A 179 6.86 -7.38 -19.50
C VAL A 179 6.28 -6.06 -19.97
N CYS A 180 5.25 -5.52 -19.29
CA CYS A 180 4.70 -4.21 -19.62
C CYS A 180 5.75 -3.08 -19.48
N GLY A 181 6.64 -3.16 -18.48
CA GLY A 181 7.69 -2.16 -18.24
C GLY A 181 8.81 -2.14 -19.27
N VAL A 182 9.02 -3.24 -20.02
CA VAL A 182 10.04 -3.31 -21.06
C VAL A 182 9.48 -3.15 -22.49
N VAL A 183 8.18 -2.83 -22.60
CA VAL A 183 7.58 -2.42 -23.88
C VAL A 183 8.18 -1.11 -24.34
N GLY A 184 8.41 -0.95 -25.64
CA GLY A 184 8.92 0.31 -26.21
C GLY A 184 10.35 0.18 -26.75
N THR A 185 11.02 1.30 -26.87
CA THR A 185 12.39 1.36 -27.39
C THR A 185 13.41 1.04 -26.29
N ASP A 186 14.23 0.03 -26.50
CA ASP A 186 15.34 -0.28 -25.59
C ASP A 186 16.37 0.87 -25.56
N PRO A 187 16.61 1.54 -24.43
CA PRO A 187 17.51 2.66 -24.36
C PRO A 187 18.98 2.30 -24.63
N THR A 188 19.34 1.01 -24.55
CA THR A 188 20.72 0.54 -24.77
C THR A 188 20.99 0.17 -26.24
N SER A 189 20.05 -0.52 -26.88
CA SER A 189 20.22 -1.03 -28.25
C SER A 189 19.44 -0.24 -29.31
N GLY A 190 18.49 0.61 -28.90
CA GLY A 190 17.56 1.30 -29.81
C GLY A 190 16.50 0.37 -30.45
N ALA A 191 16.47 -0.91 -30.10
CA ALA A 191 15.54 -1.88 -30.65
C ALA A 191 14.14 -1.70 -30.07
N MET A 192 13.11 -1.71 -30.91
CA MET A 192 11.71 -1.71 -30.49
C MET A 192 11.30 -3.09 -29.96
N ARG A 193 10.74 -3.15 -28.75
CA ARG A 193 10.28 -4.37 -28.09
C ARG A 193 8.78 -4.31 -27.82
N PHE A 194 8.09 -5.36 -28.23
CA PHE A 194 6.63 -5.53 -28.00
C PHE A 194 5.76 -4.36 -28.46
N THR A 195 6.22 -3.57 -29.45
CA THR A 195 5.47 -2.45 -30.00
C THR A 195 4.44 -2.86 -31.05
N PHE A 196 4.53 -4.11 -31.56
CA PHE A 196 3.64 -4.66 -32.58
C PHE A 196 3.49 -3.76 -33.84
N GLY A 197 4.51 -2.96 -34.13
CA GLY A 197 4.50 -1.98 -35.22
C GLY A 197 3.72 -0.69 -34.95
N MET A 198 3.21 -0.50 -33.73
CA MET A 198 2.52 0.73 -33.35
C MET A 198 3.52 1.79 -32.88
N GLN A 199 3.55 2.92 -33.59
CA GLN A 199 4.40 4.06 -33.25
C GLN A 199 4.06 4.64 -31.86
N SER A 200 2.80 4.58 -31.45
CA SER A 200 2.36 5.07 -30.14
C SER A 200 2.93 4.28 -28.95
N LEU A 201 3.46 3.07 -29.19
CA LEU A 201 4.15 2.25 -28.20
C LEU A 201 5.67 2.37 -28.23
N SER A 202 6.25 3.25 -29.08
CA SER A 202 7.70 3.47 -29.12
C SER A 202 8.26 3.98 -27.79
N ASP A 203 7.50 4.81 -27.10
CA ASP A 203 7.86 5.36 -25.78
C ASP A 203 7.47 4.42 -24.62
N GLY A 204 6.90 3.26 -24.93
CA GLY A 204 6.43 2.26 -23.98
C GLY A 204 5.00 2.50 -23.50
N VAL A 205 4.60 1.71 -22.52
CA VAL A 205 3.32 1.87 -21.80
C VAL A 205 3.46 3.02 -20.81
N ASP A 206 2.48 3.92 -20.78
CA ASP A 206 2.49 5.01 -19.81
C ASP A 206 2.16 4.52 -18.40
N LEU A 207 3.01 4.85 -17.41
CA LEU A 207 2.82 4.44 -16.01
C LEU A 207 1.50 4.96 -15.44
N GLY A 208 1.15 6.20 -15.74
CA GLY A 208 -0.11 6.81 -15.31
C GLY A 208 -1.31 6.07 -15.88
N ALA A 209 -1.30 5.78 -17.19
CA ALA A 209 -2.36 5.05 -17.86
C ALA A 209 -2.52 3.63 -17.31
N LEU A 210 -1.42 2.90 -17.12
CA LEU A 210 -1.42 1.56 -16.51
C LEU A 210 -2.04 1.60 -15.10
N CYS A 211 -1.59 2.52 -14.27
CA CYS A 211 -2.02 2.59 -12.88
C CYS A 211 -3.48 3.08 -12.75
N MET A 212 -3.88 4.10 -13.52
CA MET A 212 -5.26 4.56 -13.53
C MET A 212 -6.22 3.50 -14.07
N GLY A 213 -5.80 2.71 -15.06
CA GLY A 213 -6.54 1.56 -15.52
C GLY A 213 -6.70 0.51 -14.43
N LEU A 214 -5.59 0.01 -13.89
CA LEU A 214 -5.57 -1.10 -12.93
C LEU A 214 -6.21 -0.79 -11.58
N PHE A 215 -6.14 0.45 -11.10
CA PHE A 215 -6.62 0.82 -9.76
C PHE A 215 -7.81 1.78 -9.79
N GLY A 216 -7.92 2.66 -10.78
CA GLY A 216 -9.07 3.54 -10.93
C GLY A 216 -10.25 2.83 -11.62
N VAL A 217 -10.07 2.50 -12.90
CA VAL A 217 -11.16 1.93 -13.72
C VAL A 217 -11.50 0.51 -13.26
N ALA A 218 -10.51 -0.33 -12.95
CA ALA A 218 -10.76 -1.71 -12.52
C ALA A 218 -11.48 -1.80 -11.18
N ASP A 219 -11.15 -0.95 -10.21
CA ASP A 219 -11.86 -0.87 -8.93
C ASP A 219 -13.33 -0.46 -9.13
N PHE A 220 -13.56 0.53 -10.01
CA PHE A 220 -14.90 0.92 -10.39
C PHE A 220 -15.71 -0.25 -10.97
N LEU A 221 -15.18 -0.92 -12.00
CA LEU A 221 -15.85 -2.05 -12.65
C LEU A 221 -16.14 -3.20 -11.67
N SER A 222 -15.21 -3.45 -10.75
CA SER A 222 -15.35 -4.51 -9.74
C SER A 222 -16.34 -4.16 -8.64
N SER A 223 -16.60 -2.88 -8.40
CA SER A 223 -17.45 -2.38 -7.31
C SER A 223 -18.89 -2.07 -7.77
N ILE A 224 -19.18 -2.14 -9.06
CA ILE A 224 -20.48 -1.78 -9.63
C ILE A 224 -21.65 -2.54 -8.99
N ASN A 225 -21.44 -3.79 -8.61
CA ASN A 225 -22.44 -4.62 -7.94
C ASN A 225 -22.57 -4.38 -6.43
N ARG A 226 -21.67 -3.60 -5.82
CA ARG A 226 -21.67 -3.29 -4.38
C ARG A 226 -22.39 -2.01 -4.01
N VAL A 227 -22.98 -1.32 -4.99
CA VAL A 227 -23.60 0.00 -4.88
C VAL A 227 -24.79 0.04 -3.89
N HIS A 228 -25.32 -1.10 -3.46
CA HIS A 228 -26.51 -1.18 -2.61
C HIS A 228 -26.25 -1.22 -1.08
N LEU A 229 -25.01 -1.20 -0.63
CA LEU A 229 -24.68 -1.23 0.80
C LEU A 229 -24.70 0.20 1.40
N GLN A 230 -25.89 0.80 1.52
CA GLN A 230 -26.06 2.00 2.34
C GLN A 230 -26.11 1.60 3.82
N THR A 231 -24.97 1.53 4.48
CA THR A 231 -24.91 1.40 5.93
C THR A 231 -25.03 2.82 6.54
N LYS A 232 -25.98 2.99 7.46
CA LYS A 232 -26.11 4.28 8.18
C LYS A 232 -24.89 4.44 9.08
N ALA A 233 -24.03 5.40 8.77
CA ALA A 233 -22.88 5.72 9.62
C ALA A 233 -23.37 6.25 10.98
N THR A 234 -22.81 5.72 12.06
CA THR A 234 -23.05 6.21 13.42
C THR A 234 -22.47 7.63 13.53
N ARG A 235 -23.28 8.59 13.97
CA ARG A 235 -22.80 9.94 14.20
C ARG A 235 -21.85 9.94 15.38
N VAL A 236 -20.67 10.50 15.18
CA VAL A 236 -19.64 10.67 16.21
C VAL A 236 -19.40 12.16 16.42
N ARG A 237 -19.34 12.59 17.69
CA ARG A 237 -19.00 13.96 18.08
C ARG A 237 -17.52 14.02 18.48
N MET A 238 -16.89 15.16 18.28
CA MET A 238 -15.50 15.40 18.68
C MET A 238 -15.25 15.09 20.19
N SER A 239 -16.24 15.38 21.05
CA SER A 239 -16.15 15.09 22.49
C SER A 239 -16.06 13.60 22.81
N GLU A 240 -16.64 12.74 21.97
CA GLU A 240 -16.63 11.28 22.12
C GLU A 240 -15.29 10.66 21.69
N MET A 241 -14.45 11.42 20.96
CA MET A 241 -13.12 10.99 20.54
C MET A 241 -12.06 11.14 21.64
N ARG A 242 -12.41 11.60 22.82
CA ARG A 242 -11.49 11.70 23.95
C ARG A 242 -11.45 10.38 24.72
N PRO A 243 -10.40 9.54 24.56
CA PRO A 243 -10.29 8.32 25.34
C PRO A 243 -10.02 8.65 26.81
N SER A 244 -10.54 7.85 27.70
CA SER A 244 -10.24 7.91 29.14
C SER A 244 -8.79 7.55 29.41
N TRP A 245 -8.24 7.99 30.55
CA TRP A 245 -6.87 7.66 30.94
C TRP A 245 -6.64 6.15 31.05
N ALA A 246 -7.65 5.39 31.47
CA ALA A 246 -7.58 3.93 31.53
C ALA A 246 -7.44 3.31 30.13
N GLU A 247 -8.18 3.80 29.14
CA GLU A 247 -8.10 3.35 27.74
C GLU A 247 -6.77 3.73 27.11
N ILE A 248 -6.24 4.94 27.38
CA ILE A 248 -4.89 5.35 26.95
C ILE A 248 -3.83 4.40 27.52
N LYS A 249 -3.89 4.11 28.81
CA LYS A 249 -2.96 3.19 29.47
C LYS A 249 -3.03 1.76 28.89
N GLN A 250 -4.24 1.32 28.52
CA GLN A 250 -4.47 0.03 27.86
C GLN A 250 -3.87 0.00 26.45
N ALA A 251 -4.00 1.08 25.68
CA ALA A 251 -3.47 1.20 24.31
C ALA A 251 -1.94 1.40 24.26
N PHE A 252 -1.31 1.90 25.34
CA PHE A 252 0.08 2.37 25.30
C PHE A 252 1.09 1.28 24.93
N LYS A 253 1.05 0.12 25.59
CA LYS A 253 1.97 -1.00 25.29
C LYS A 253 1.73 -1.58 23.89
N PRO A 254 0.47 -1.85 23.46
CA PRO A 254 0.13 -2.22 22.09
C PRO A 254 0.66 -1.23 21.05
N MET A 255 0.49 0.07 21.29
CA MET A 255 1.00 1.14 20.43
C MET A 255 2.53 1.05 20.25
N LEU A 256 3.30 0.89 21.33
CA LEU A 256 4.76 0.74 21.26
C LEU A 256 5.18 -0.51 20.46
N ARG A 257 4.55 -1.66 20.73
CA ARG A 257 4.84 -2.92 20.03
C ARG A 257 4.45 -2.83 18.55
N GLY A 258 3.30 -2.25 18.26
CA GLY A 258 2.86 -1.99 16.90
C GLY A 258 3.84 -1.08 16.15
N THR A 259 4.25 0.04 16.76
CA THR A 259 5.25 0.95 16.19
C THR A 259 6.56 0.24 15.89
N PHE A 260 7.06 -0.58 16.80
CA PHE A 260 8.29 -1.35 16.58
C PHE A 260 8.16 -2.32 15.41
N ILE A 261 7.05 -3.09 15.35
CA ILE A 261 6.77 -4.01 14.25
C ILE A 261 6.67 -3.24 12.92
N GLY A 262 5.94 -2.12 12.91
CA GLY A 262 5.81 -1.27 11.72
C GLY A 262 7.15 -0.73 11.22
N THR A 263 7.98 -0.23 12.12
CA THR A 263 9.34 0.26 11.81
C THR A 263 10.21 -0.84 11.22
N LEU A 264 10.20 -2.02 11.82
CA LEU A 264 11.00 -3.16 11.34
C LEU A 264 10.60 -3.58 9.92
N PHE A 265 9.30 -3.76 9.68
CA PHE A 265 8.80 -4.17 8.37
C PHE A 265 8.85 -3.04 7.32
N GLY A 266 8.77 -1.76 7.73
CA GLY A 266 8.93 -0.62 6.84
C GLY A 266 10.33 -0.51 6.25
N ALA A 267 11.36 -0.89 7.01
CA ALA A 267 12.74 -0.93 6.51
C ALA A 267 12.99 -2.09 5.53
N MET A 268 12.06 -3.06 5.42
CA MET A 268 12.20 -4.24 4.58
C MET A 268 11.45 -4.05 3.25
N PRO A 269 12.14 -4.01 2.10
CA PRO A 269 11.48 -3.91 0.79
C PRO A 269 10.51 -5.05 0.53
N GLY A 270 9.40 -4.77 -0.17
CA GLY A 270 8.40 -5.75 -0.57
C GLY A 270 7.41 -6.18 0.52
N THR A 271 7.52 -5.65 1.75
CA THR A 271 6.58 -5.93 2.83
C THR A 271 5.46 -4.88 2.85
N GLY A 272 4.33 -5.18 2.21
CA GLY A 272 3.20 -4.25 2.18
C GLY A 272 2.60 -3.98 3.58
N PRO A 273 1.94 -2.82 3.79
CA PRO A 273 1.36 -2.45 5.09
C PRO A 273 0.31 -3.45 5.59
N THR A 274 -0.34 -4.16 4.69
CA THR A 274 -1.33 -5.19 5.03
C THR A 274 -0.74 -6.30 5.89
N ILE A 275 0.41 -6.87 5.48
CA ILE A 275 1.05 -7.97 6.22
C ILE A 275 1.48 -7.48 7.59
N THR A 276 2.05 -6.30 7.65
CA THR A 276 2.53 -5.67 8.88
C THR A 276 1.41 -5.50 9.91
N THR A 277 0.23 -5.02 9.49
CA THR A 277 -0.91 -4.84 10.39
C THR A 277 -1.46 -6.17 10.91
N PHE A 278 -1.53 -7.21 10.05
CA PHE A 278 -1.95 -8.55 10.49
C PHE A 278 -0.95 -9.19 11.46
N ILE A 279 0.36 -9.02 11.23
CA ILE A 279 1.40 -9.50 12.15
C ILE A 279 1.29 -8.78 13.50
N ALA A 280 1.12 -7.46 13.49
CA ALA A 280 0.98 -6.68 14.72
C ALA A 280 -0.25 -7.12 15.52
N TYR A 281 -1.38 -7.34 14.86
CA TYR A 281 -2.60 -7.86 15.50
C TYR A 281 -2.41 -9.26 16.09
N ALA A 282 -1.83 -10.17 15.30
CA ALA A 282 -1.61 -11.55 15.73
C ALA A 282 -0.61 -11.63 16.90
N PHE A 283 0.45 -10.82 16.84
CA PHE A 283 1.42 -10.70 17.93
C PHE A 283 0.77 -10.16 19.20
N GLU A 284 0.01 -9.06 19.07
CA GLU A 284 -0.66 -8.44 20.20
C GLU A 284 -1.66 -9.40 20.86
N ARG A 285 -2.48 -10.09 20.06
CA ARG A 285 -3.39 -11.13 20.57
C ARG A 285 -2.67 -12.24 21.34
N LYS A 286 -1.46 -12.62 20.89
CA LYS A 286 -0.66 -13.69 21.55
C LYS A 286 -0.10 -13.26 22.91
N VAL A 287 0.26 -11.97 23.04
CA VAL A 287 0.87 -11.43 24.28
C VAL A 287 -0.15 -10.77 25.21
N ALA A 288 -1.39 -10.63 24.76
CA ALA A 288 -2.46 -10.04 25.56
C ALA A 288 -2.85 -10.93 26.76
N ARG A 289 -3.23 -10.29 27.86
CA ARG A 289 -3.73 -11.02 29.07
C ARG A 289 -5.07 -11.71 28.81
N ASN A 290 -5.93 -11.12 27.96
CA ASN A 290 -7.27 -11.60 27.65
C ASN A 290 -7.43 -11.72 26.12
N PRO A 291 -6.87 -12.75 25.47
CA PRO A 291 -6.89 -12.92 24.02
C PRO A 291 -8.29 -13.17 23.43
N GLU A 292 -9.24 -13.61 24.24
CA GLU A 292 -10.65 -13.85 23.84
C GLU A 292 -11.45 -12.56 23.60
N ARG A 293 -10.93 -11.39 24.02
CA ARG A 293 -11.54 -10.08 23.73
C ARG A 293 -11.31 -9.63 22.28
N PHE A 294 -10.25 -10.15 21.63
CA PHE A 294 -9.92 -9.81 20.25
C PHE A 294 -11.01 -10.32 19.30
N GLY A 295 -11.40 -9.47 18.37
CA GLY A 295 -12.57 -9.66 17.51
C GLY A 295 -13.90 -9.27 18.16
N LYS A 296 -13.89 -8.73 19.38
CA LYS A 296 -15.09 -8.34 20.13
C LYS A 296 -15.01 -6.90 20.68
N GLY A 297 -14.09 -6.09 20.18
CA GLY A 297 -13.89 -4.71 20.60
C GLY A 297 -12.73 -4.53 21.58
N ALA A 298 -11.60 -5.19 21.35
CA ALA A 298 -10.38 -4.96 22.11
C ALA A 298 -9.68 -3.67 21.64
N ILE A 299 -9.42 -2.74 22.55
CA ILE A 299 -8.67 -1.51 22.26
C ILE A 299 -7.28 -1.84 21.74
N GLU A 300 -6.64 -2.86 22.30
CA GLU A 300 -5.34 -3.38 21.90
C GLU A 300 -5.33 -3.85 20.44
N GLY A 301 -6.45 -4.44 20.00
CA GLY A 301 -6.66 -4.92 18.63
C GLY A 301 -6.85 -3.80 17.58
N VAL A 302 -7.10 -2.56 18.04
CA VAL A 302 -7.07 -1.35 17.21
C VAL A 302 -5.71 -0.66 17.31
N ALA A 303 -5.19 -0.48 18.52
CA ALA A 303 -3.99 0.31 18.77
C ALA A 303 -2.73 -0.26 18.09
N ALA A 304 -2.49 -1.57 18.19
CA ALA A 304 -1.28 -2.17 17.64
C ALA A 304 -1.23 -2.17 16.11
N PRO A 305 -2.27 -2.58 15.36
CA PRO A 305 -2.27 -2.52 13.91
C PRO A 305 -2.20 -1.10 13.35
N GLU A 306 -2.90 -0.14 13.96
CA GLU A 306 -2.86 1.26 13.51
C GLU A 306 -1.47 1.87 13.71
N ALA A 307 -0.86 1.66 14.87
CA ALA A 307 0.52 2.08 15.11
C ALA A 307 1.49 1.41 14.10
N ALA A 308 1.32 0.12 13.84
CA ALA A 308 2.17 -0.59 12.88
C ALA A 308 2.00 -0.07 11.45
N SER A 309 0.77 0.24 11.03
CA SER A 309 0.49 0.80 9.71
C SER A 309 1.18 2.14 9.51
N HIS A 310 1.01 3.06 10.47
CA HIS A 310 1.53 4.42 10.34
C HIS A 310 3.05 4.51 10.46
N SER A 311 3.66 3.77 11.39
CA SER A 311 5.12 3.67 11.49
C SER A 311 5.73 3.08 10.21
N LYS A 312 5.13 1.99 9.70
CA LYS A 312 5.56 1.34 8.45
C LYS A 312 5.48 2.30 7.27
N THR A 313 4.38 3.03 7.12
CA THR A 313 4.18 3.98 6.02
C THR A 313 5.28 5.05 5.97
N GLN A 314 5.74 5.56 7.11
CA GLN A 314 6.83 6.53 7.15
C GLN A 314 8.19 5.89 6.81
N VAL A 315 8.46 4.73 7.40
CA VAL A 315 9.76 4.05 7.25
C VAL A 315 9.96 3.46 5.84
N ASP A 316 8.87 3.17 5.09
CA ASP A 316 8.92 2.73 3.69
C ASP A 316 9.65 3.69 2.75
N PHE A 317 9.65 4.98 3.09
CA PHE A 317 10.38 5.97 2.31
C PHE A 317 11.89 5.80 2.40
N ILE A 318 12.41 5.16 3.45
CA ILE A 318 13.86 4.96 3.62
C ILE A 318 14.43 4.12 2.47
N PRO A 319 14.03 2.85 2.25
CA PRO A 319 14.57 2.06 1.14
C PRO A 319 14.19 2.65 -0.22
N THR A 320 13.01 3.25 -0.34
CA THR A 320 12.54 3.83 -1.61
C THR A 320 13.40 5.01 -2.04
N MET A 321 13.66 5.97 -1.16
CA MET A 321 14.45 7.16 -1.48
C MET A 321 15.95 6.91 -1.47
N SER A 322 16.45 6.06 -0.53
CA SER A 322 17.88 5.84 -0.37
C SER A 322 18.46 4.76 -1.27
N LEU A 323 17.67 3.79 -1.69
CA LEU A 323 18.12 2.66 -2.52
C LEU A 323 17.39 2.58 -3.87
N GLY A 324 16.33 3.36 -4.07
CA GLY A 324 15.47 3.25 -5.24
C GLY A 324 14.64 1.96 -5.28
N ILE A 325 14.33 1.38 -4.12
CA ILE A 325 13.63 0.11 -4.02
C ILE A 325 12.31 0.32 -3.28
N PRO A 326 11.17 0.21 -3.98
CA PRO A 326 9.88 0.45 -3.36
C PRO A 326 9.51 -0.66 -2.37
N GLY A 327 8.99 -0.27 -1.20
CA GLY A 327 8.48 -1.18 -0.19
C GLY A 327 7.14 -1.81 -0.57
N ASP A 328 6.34 -1.11 -1.39
CA ASP A 328 5.05 -1.57 -1.90
C ASP A 328 4.67 -0.87 -3.21
N ALA A 329 3.46 -1.14 -3.72
CA ALA A 329 2.99 -0.56 -4.98
C ALA A 329 2.81 0.98 -4.91
N VAL A 330 2.47 1.54 -3.75
CA VAL A 330 2.37 3.00 -3.58
C VAL A 330 3.75 3.64 -3.67
N MET A 331 4.74 3.04 -3.02
CA MET A 331 6.13 3.46 -3.11
C MET A 331 6.67 3.33 -4.54
N ALA A 332 6.24 2.31 -5.29
CA ALA A 332 6.60 2.17 -6.70
C ALA A 332 6.02 3.31 -7.56
N LEU A 333 4.79 3.75 -7.31
CA LEU A 333 4.22 4.92 -7.98
C LEU A 333 4.97 6.21 -7.66
N LEU A 334 5.33 6.42 -6.39
CA LEU A 334 6.12 7.57 -5.97
C LEU A 334 7.50 7.58 -6.62
N LEU A 335 8.13 6.41 -6.70
CA LEU A 335 9.39 6.21 -7.39
C LEU A 335 9.26 6.50 -8.89
N GLY A 336 8.18 6.02 -9.51
CA GLY A 336 7.83 6.36 -10.90
C GLY A 336 7.63 7.85 -11.11
N ALA A 337 6.98 8.56 -10.18
CA ALA A 337 6.81 10.01 -10.24
C ALA A 337 8.14 10.76 -10.17
N LEU A 338 9.11 10.30 -9.37
CA LEU A 338 10.48 10.84 -9.37
C LEU A 338 11.16 10.66 -10.73
N ILE A 339 11.08 9.45 -11.30
CA ILE A 339 11.67 9.12 -12.60
C ILE A 339 11.06 10.00 -13.71
N ILE A 340 9.74 10.18 -13.72
CA ILE A 340 9.02 11.07 -14.65
C ILE A 340 9.55 12.51 -14.55
N LYS A 341 9.94 12.95 -13.36
CA LYS A 341 10.57 14.27 -13.13
C LYS A 341 12.06 14.32 -13.47
N GLY A 342 12.62 13.24 -14.02
CA GLY A 342 14.05 13.14 -14.34
C GLY A 342 14.95 12.96 -13.13
N ILE A 343 14.38 12.67 -11.95
CA ILE A 343 15.10 12.51 -10.70
C ILE A 343 15.35 11.03 -10.46
N GLN A 344 16.63 10.66 -10.38
CA GLN A 344 17.01 9.29 -10.12
C GLN A 344 16.87 8.97 -8.62
N PRO A 345 16.00 8.03 -8.23
CA PRO A 345 15.94 7.56 -6.85
C PRO A 345 17.18 6.74 -6.51
N GLY A 346 17.57 6.81 -5.26
CA GLY A 346 18.76 6.09 -4.79
C GLY A 346 19.68 6.97 -3.95
N PRO A 347 20.93 6.53 -3.68
CA PRO A 347 21.83 7.23 -2.77
C PRO A 347 22.18 8.66 -3.23
N GLN A 348 22.16 8.93 -4.53
CA GLN A 348 22.43 10.25 -5.10
C GLN A 348 21.31 11.26 -4.78
N LEU A 349 20.08 10.82 -4.51
CA LEU A 349 18.96 11.72 -4.22
C LEU A 349 19.26 12.67 -3.04
N ILE A 350 19.92 12.17 -2.00
CA ILE A 350 20.26 13.00 -0.83
C ILE A 350 21.31 14.07 -1.16
N THR A 351 22.24 13.76 -2.06
CA THR A 351 23.35 14.67 -2.41
C THR A 351 23.01 15.63 -3.54
N GLU A 352 22.26 15.19 -4.54
CA GLU A 352 21.92 15.97 -5.72
C GLU A 352 20.60 16.75 -5.54
N HIS A 353 19.65 16.21 -4.78
CA HIS A 353 18.33 16.78 -4.53
C HIS A 353 17.99 16.81 -3.02
N PRO A 354 18.81 17.44 -2.17
CA PRO A 354 18.56 17.52 -0.72
C PRO A 354 17.26 18.26 -0.38
N ASP A 355 16.81 19.16 -1.26
CA ASP A 355 15.54 19.88 -1.18
C ASP A 355 14.33 18.92 -1.22
N ILE A 356 14.36 17.94 -2.11
CA ILE A 356 13.31 16.91 -2.18
C ILE A 356 13.36 16.01 -0.94
N PHE A 357 14.55 15.50 -0.61
CA PHE A 357 14.68 14.51 0.46
C PHE A 357 14.33 15.10 1.83
N TRP A 358 14.95 16.20 2.21
CA TRP A 358 14.73 16.84 3.52
C TRP A 358 13.40 17.59 3.58
N GLY A 359 12.96 18.19 2.45
CA GLY A 359 11.64 18.78 2.30
C GLY A 359 10.52 17.76 2.51
N LEU A 360 10.70 16.54 2.00
CA LEU A 360 9.76 15.42 2.21
C LEU A 360 9.68 15.03 3.69
N ILE A 361 10.82 14.84 4.37
CA ILE A 361 10.85 14.50 5.80
C ILE A 361 10.17 15.60 6.64
N ALA A 362 10.46 16.86 6.34
CA ALA A 362 9.81 17.98 7.03
C ALA A 362 8.30 18.03 6.76
N SER A 363 7.88 17.73 5.51
CA SER A 363 6.46 17.68 5.14
C SER A 363 5.68 16.61 5.91
N PHE A 364 6.33 15.51 6.31
CA PHE A 364 5.70 14.48 7.13
C PHE A 364 5.36 14.98 8.53
N TRP A 365 6.21 15.78 9.16
CA TRP A 365 5.90 16.43 10.43
C TRP A 365 4.70 17.37 10.30
N ILE A 366 4.72 18.23 9.28
CA ILE A 366 3.64 19.17 9.00
C ILE A 366 2.35 18.40 8.74
N GLY A 367 2.39 17.40 7.86
CA GLY A 367 1.23 16.60 7.50
C GLY A 367 0.68 15.77 8.66
N ASN A 368 1.54 15.24 9.53
CA ASN A 368 1.11 14.50 10.72
C ASN A 368 0.30 15.38 11.67
N VAL A 369 0.72 16.63 11.86
CA VAL A 369 -0.04 17.64 12.64
C VAL A 369 -1.33 18.03 11.91
N LEU A 370 -1.27 18.30 10.61
CA LEU A 370 -2.43 18.64 9.80
C LEU A 370 -3.50 17.54 9.84
N LEU A 371 -3.09 16.26 9.82
CA LEU A 371 -4.03 15.14 9.88
C LEU A 371 -4.76 15.03 11.22
N VAL A 372 -4.11 15.36 12.33
CA VAL A 372 -4.81 15.47 13.62
C VAL A 372 -5.83 16.60 13.57
N ILE A 373 -5.45 17.77 13.04
CA ILE A 373 -6.35 18.94 12.90
C ILE A 373 -7.53 18.62 11.95
N LEU A 374 -7.27 17.90 10.86
CA LEU A 374 -8.32 17.54 9.91
C LEU A 374 -9.25 16.45 10.46
N ASN A 375 -8.73 15.45 11.17
CA ASN A 375 -9.54 14.30 11.56
C ASN A 375 -10.30 14.51 12.87
N VAL A 376 -9.71 15.17 13.87
CA VAL A 376 -10.38 15.32 15.17
C VAL A 376 -11.49 16.40 15.14
N PRO A 377 -11.24 17.67 14.79
CA PRO A 377 -12.30 18.66 14.74
C PRO A 377 -13.30 18.43 13.60
N MET A 378 -12.86 17.91 12.47
CA MET A 378 -13.69 17.75 11.28
C MET A 378 -14.35 16.36 11.17
N ILE A 379 -14.31 15.54 12.21
CA ILE A 379 -14.90 14.18 12.18
C ILE A 379 -16.34 14.17 11.67
N GLY A 380 -17.14 15.18 12.02
CA GLY A 380 -18.51 15.31 11.55
C GLY A 380 -18.64 15.49 10.03
N VAL A 381 -17.63 16.10 9.38
CA VAL A 381 -17.57 16.23 7.91
C VAL A 381 -17.29 14.88 7.28
N TRP A 382 -16.30 14.16 7.79
CA TRP A 382 -15.91 12.84 7.28
C TRP A 382 -17.04 11.83 7.43
N VAL A 383 -17.75 11.82 8.55
CA VAL A 383 -18.93 10.97 8.75
C VAL A 383 -20.06 11.27 7.75
N ARG A 384 -20.25 12.54 7.38
CA ARG A 384 -21.21 12.90 6.31
C ARG A 384 -20.74 12.44 4.94
N LEU A 385 -19.44 12.52 4.68
CA LEU A 385 -18.86 12.07 3.43
C LEU A 385 -19.09 10.56 3.19
N LEU A 386 -19.04 9.74 4.24
CA LEU A 386 -19.38 8.31 4.17
C LEU A 386 -20.81 8.02 3.68
N GLN A 387 -21.70 9.03 3.68
CA GLN A 387 -23.08 8.90 3.23
C GLN A 387 -23.26 9.26 1.74
N VAL A 388 -22.19 9.75 1.06
CA VAL A 388 -22.27 10.09 -0.37
C VAL A 388 -22.42 8.81 -1.19
N PRO A 389 -23.46 8.72 -2.04
CA PRO A 389 -23.69 7.50 -2.81
C PRO A 389 -22.63 7.29 -3.88
N TYR A 390 -22.11 6.08 -3.94
CA TYR A 390 -21.07 5.67 -4.91
C TYR A 390 -21.42 5.97 -6.36
N ARG A 391 -22.72 5.90 -6.71
CA ARG A 391 -23.22 6.22 -8.06
C ARG A 391 -22.88 7.63 -8.55
N LEU A 392 -22.56 8.57 -7.66
CA LEU A 392 -22.09 9.91 -8.01
C LEU A 392 -20.57 10.00 -8.05
N LEU A 393 -19.89 9.32 -7.14
CA LEU A 393 -18.43 9.37 -7.01
C LEU A 393 -17.73 8.70 -8.17
N TYR A 394 -18.21 7.53 -8.61
CA TYR A 394 -17.53 6.76 -9.65
C TYR A 394 -17.54 7.41 -11.04
N PRO A 395 -18.66 7.90 -11.56
CA PRO A 395 -18.65 8.60 -12.86
C PRO A 395 -17.76 9.84 -12.86
N ALA A 396 -17.77 10.60 -11.75
CA ALA A 396 -16.89 11.76 -11.60
C ALA A 396 -15.42 11.35 -11.61
N ALA A 397 -15.05 10.29 -10.89
CA ALA A 397 -13.68 9.78 -10.88
C ALA A 397 -13.23 9.31 -12.28
N LEU A 398 -14.08 8.57 -13.02
CA LEU A 398 -13.77 8.13 -14.38
C LEU A 398 -13.58 9.31 -15.34
N PHE A 399 -14.41 10.34 -15.21
CA PHE A 399 -14.28 11.56 -15.99
C PHE A 399 -12.94 12.25 -15.72
N PHE A 400 -12.57 12.43 -14.45
CA PHE A 400 -11.31 13.03 -14.08
C PHE A 400 -10.10 12.18 -14.50
N ILE A 401 -10.18 10.86 -14.45
CA ILE A 401 -9.14 9.96 -14.98
C ILE A 401 -8.94 10.18 -16.47
N ALA A 402 -10.01 10.16 -17.27
CA ALA A 402 -9.92 10.33 -18.71
C ALA A 402 -9.37 11.70 -19.09
N VAL A 403 -9.88 12.77 -18.47
CA VAL A 403 -9.39 14.15 -18.68
C VAL A 403 -7.95 14.28 -18.23
N GLY A 404 -7.59 13.73 -17.07
CA GLY A 404 -6.24 13.80 -16.52
C GLY A 404 -5.21 13.18 -17.46
N VAL A 405 -5.46 11.95 -17.94
CA VAL A 405 -4.58 11.26 -18.90
C VAL A 405 -4.46 12.03 -20.20
N TYR A 406 -5.59 12.43 -20.76
CA TYR A 406 -5.59 13.19 -22.01
C TYR A 406 -4.80 14.49 -21.89
N SER A 407 -4.97 15.23 -20.80
CA SER A 407 -4.31 16.52 -20.58
C SER A 407 -2.80 16.41 -20.40
N THR A 408 -2.26 15.23 -20.09
CA THR A 408 -0.83 15.02 -19.88
C THR A 408 -0.05 15.07 -21.19
N ASN A 409 -0.47 14.28 -22.18
CA ASN A 409 0.24 14.10 -23.44
C ASN A 409 -0.63 14.37 -24.68
N ASN A 410 -1.85 14.87 -24.52
CA ASN A 410 -2.86 15.05 -25.57
C ASN A 410 -3.05 13.80 -26.43
N SER A 411 -2.95 12.61 -25.83
CA SER A 411 -2.95 11.32 -26.49
C SER A 411 -4.23 10.54 -26.20
N LEU A 412 -5.07 10.34 -27.20
CA LEU A 412 -6.22 9.44 -27.14
C LEU A 412 -5.79 7.99 -26.99
N PHE A 413 -4.59 7.63 -27.46
CA PHE A 413 -4.03 6.30 -27.29
C PHE A 413 -3.86 5.96 -25.82
N GLN A 414 -3.32 6.87 -24.99
CA GLN A 414 -3.18 6.66 -23.55
C GLN A 414 -4.52 6.54 -22.83
N VAL A 415 -5.55 7.27 -23.26
CA VAL A 415 -6.93 7.07 -22.76
C VAL A 415 -7.42 5.66 -23.09
N GLY A 416 -7.08 5.15 -24.29
CA GLY A 416 -7.35 3.77 -24.69
C GLY A 416 -6.57 2.76 -23.82
N GLU A 417 -5.30 3.04 -23.49
CA GLU A 417 -4.51 2.21 -22.55
C GLU A 417 -5.20 2.10 -21.18
N VAL A 418 -5.71 3.23 -20.64
CA VAL A 418 -6.47 3.22 -19.37
C VAL A 418 -7.67 2.28 -19.45
N ALA A 419 -8.43 2.33 -20.54
CA ALA A 419 -9.58 1.46 -20.71
C ALA A 419 -9.18 -0.02 -20.80
N VAL A 420 -8.14 -0.33 -21.57
CA VAL A 420 -7.61 -1.70 -21.71
C VAL A 420 -7.12 -2.24 -20.38
N PHE A 421 -6.26 -1.48 -19.66
CA PHE A 421 -5.77 -1.90 -18.35
C PHE A 421 -6.88 -1.93 -17.29
N GLY A 422 -7.91 -1.09 -17.44
CA GLY A 422 -9.11 -1.13 -16.60
C GLY A 422 -9.87 -2.45 -16.72
N VAL A 423 -10.11 -2.92 -17.94
CA VAL A 423 -10.76 -4.20 -18.21
C VAL A 423 -9.87 -5.37 -17.74
N ILE A 424 -8.57 -5.34 -18.08
CA ILE A 424 -7.60 -6.37 -17.63
C ILE A 424 -7.57 -6.44 -16.09
N GLY A 425 -7.49 -5.29 -15.42
CA GLY A 425 -7.49 -5.21 -13.96
C GLY A 425 -8.77 -5.78 -13.34
N ALA A 426 -9.94 -5.45 -13.90
CA ALA A 426 -11.22 -5.99 -13.45
C ALA A 426 -11.28 -7.52 -13.60
N ILE A 427 -10.77 -8.06 -14.71
CA ILE A 427 -10.65 -9.52 -14.92
C ILE A 427 -9.73 -10.14 -13.87
N PHE A 428 -8.56 -9.53 -13.60
CA PHE A 428 -7.64 -10.04 -12.59
C PHE A 428 -8.25 -10.02 -11.20
N ILE A 429 -8.96 -8.95 -10.83
CA ILE A 429 -9.68 -8.86 -9.56
C ILE A 429 -10.77 -9.95 -9.46
N ALA A 430 -11.57 -10.15 -10.51
CA ALA A 430 -12.61 -11.19 -10.56
C ALA A 430 -12.02 -12.60 -10.42
N LEU A 431 -10.84 -12.86 -10.99
CA LEU A 431 -10.09 -14.11 -10.89
C LEU A 431 -9.27 -14.22 -9.59
N LYS A 432 -9.37 -13.24 -8.69
CA LYS A 432 -8.62 -13.16 -7.42
C LYS A 432 -7.09 -13.16 -7.63
N PHE A 433 -6.61 -12.45 -8.67
CA PHE A 433 -5.20 -12.13 -8.83
C PHE A 433 -4.90 -10.80 -8.13
N PRO A 434 -3.75 -10.68 -7.44
CA PRO A 434 -3.33 -9.41 -6.84
C PRO A 434 -2.79 -8.48 -7.93
N VAL A 435 -3.38 -7.31 -8.13
CA VAL A 435 -2.95 -6.35 -9.19
C VAL A 435 -1.76 -5.49 -8.75
N SER A 436 -1.54 -5.30 -7.44
CA SER A 436 -0.45 -4.46 -6.92
C SER A 436 0.97 -4.88 -7.35
N PRO A 437 1.32 -6.17 -7.46
CA PRO A 437 2.64 -6.60 -7.92
C PRO A 437 2.95 -6.21 -9.38
N ILE A 438 1.93 -5.91 -10.19
CA ILE A 438 2.12 -5.44 -11.58
C ILE A 438 2.92 -4.13 -11.58
N VAL A 439 2.59 -3.19 -10.70
CA VAL A 439 3.30 -1.90 -10.63
C VAL A 439 4.75 -2.07 -10.19
N LEU A 440 4.99 -2.96 -9.22
CA LEU A 440 6.37 -3.28 -8.81
C LEU A 440 7.19 -3.84 -9.98
N GLY A 441 6.62 -4.81 -10.71
CA GLY A 441 7.25 -5.37 -11.91
C GLY A 441 7.49 -4.33 -12.99
N PHE A 442 6.51 -3.48 -13.24
CA PHE A 442 6.59 -2.42 -14.23
C PHE A 442 7.71 -1.41 -13.94
N VAL A 443 7.78 -0.90 -12.72
CA VAL A 443 8.75 0.14 -12.34
C VAL A 443 10.15 -0.46 -12.16
N LEU A 444 10.27 -1.60 -11.50
CA LEU A 444 11.57 -2.22 -11.24
C LEU A 444 12.12 -3.01 -12.43
N GLY A 445 11.29 -3.44 -13.39
CA GLY A 445 11.71 -4.24 -14.54
C GLY A 445 12.82 -3.58 -15.36
N PRO A 446 12.62 -2.38 -15.90
CA PRO A 446 13.66 -1.67 -16.65
C PRO A 446 14.93 -1.41 -15.83
N MET A 447 14.77 -1.02 -14.55
CA MET A 447 15.90 -0.76 -13.65
C MET A 447 16.70 -2.06 -13.37
N LEU A 448 16.01 -3.16 -13.16
CA LEU A 448 16.61 -4.47 -12.95
C LEU A 448 17.41 -4.90 -14.18
N GLU A 449 16.82 -4.77 -15.37
CA GLU A 449 17.49 -5.11 -16.64
C GLU A 449 18.74 -4.26 -16.85
N GLN A 450 18.65 -2.95 -16.66
CA GLN A 450 19.79 -2.04 -16.82
C GLN A 450 20.93 -2.38 -15.86
N ASN A 451 20.63 -2.61 -14.58
CA ASN A 451 21.65 -2.96 -13.60
C ASN A 451 22.24 -4.35 -13.86
N PHE A 452 21.41 -5.31 -14.30
CA PHE A 452 21.91 -6.62 -14.71
C PHE A 452 22.89 -6.52 -15.89
N ARG A 453 22.53 -5.77 -16.94
CA ARG A 453 23.43 -5.55 -18.10
C ARG A 453 24.74 -4.89 -17.70
N ARG A 454 24.67 -3.83 -16.88
CA ARG A 454 25.86 -3.15 -16.35
C ARG A 454 26.72 -4.08 -15.49
N ALA A 455 26.08 -4.89 -14.65
CA ALA A 455 26.78 -5.89 -13.84
C ALA A 455 27.50 -6.92 -14.72
N MET A 456 26.83 -7.45 -15.76
CA MET A 456 27.45 -8.38 -16.69
C MET A 456 28.61 -7.78 -17.48
N LEU A 457 28.51 -6.51 -17.85
CA LEU A 457 29.62 -5.82 -18.50
C LEU A 457 30.83 -5.68 -17.55
N LEU A 458 30.61 -5.34 -16.30
CA LEU A 458 31.68 -5.22 -15.29
C LEU A 458 32.34 -6.56 -14.98
N GLU A 459 31.56 -7.63 -14.88
CA GLU A 459 32.05 -8.98 -14.58
C GLU A 459 32.39 -9.80 -15.87
N ARG A 460 32.49 -9.11 -17.03
CA ARG A 460 32.85 -9.72 -18.33
C ARG A 460 32.01 -10.95 -18.70
N GLY A 461 30.75 -10.97 -18.30
CA GLY A 461 29.81 -12.07 -18.56
C GLY A 461 29.87 -13.20 -17.54
N ASP A 462 30.68 -13.11 -16.50
CA ASP A 462 30.80 -14.14 -15.47
C ASP A 462 29.70 -14.00 -14.39
N LEU A 463 28.72 -14.90 -14.43
CA LEU A 463 27.64 -14.97 -13.42
C LEU A 463 28.17 -15.46 -12.05
N ILE A 464 29.26 -16.23 -12.00
CA ILE A 464 29.83 -16.72 -10.74
C ILE A 464 30.49 -15.55 -10.00
N ALA A 465 31.19 -14.68 -10.73
CA ALA A 465 31.78 -13.47 -10.17
C ALA A 465 30.71 -12.58 -9.52
N LEU A 466 29.53 -12.47 -10.13
CA LEU A 466 28.40 -11.73 -9.55
C LEU A 466 27.93 -12.33 -8.23
N VAL A 467 27.81 -13.65 -8.13
CA VAL A 467 27.38 -14.35 -6.91
C VAL A 467 28.48 -14.36 -5.82
N SER A 468 29.75 -14.29 -6.21
CA SER A 468 30.88 -14.31 -5.26
C SER A 468 31.02 -13.00 -4.45
N ARG A 469 30.41 -11.89 -4.88
CA ARG A 469 30.39 -10.65 -4.13
C ARG A 469 29.55 -10.79 -2.86
N PRO A 470 30.07 -10.45 -1.66
CA PRO A 470 29.41 -10.79 -0.40
C PRO A 470 28.03 -10.15 -0.24
N ILE A 471 27.86 -8.91 -0.70
CA ILE A 471 26.57 -8.19 -0.63
C ILE A 471 25.56 -8.82 -1.60
N CYS A 472 25.99 -9.11 -2.85
CA CYS A 472 25.13 -9.80 -3.83
C CYS A 472 24.73 -11.19 -3.32
N ALA A 473 25.69 -11.96 -2.80
CA ALA A 473 25.45 -13.30 -2.24
C ALA A 473 24.42 -13.25 -1.11
N ALA A 474 24.49 -12.25 -0.23
CA ALA A 474 23.53 -12.08 0.85
C ALA A 474 22.11 -11.82 0.32
N PHE A 475 21.92 -10.86 -0.58
CA PHE A 475 20.60 -10.55 -1.15
C PHE A 475 20.03 -11.66 -2.01
N LEU A 476 20.87 -12.32 -2.82
CA LEU A 476 20.46 -13.47 -3.64
C LEU A 476 20.09 -14.67 -2.77
N SER A 477 20.82 -14.90 -1.67
CA SER A 477 20.49 -15.97 -0.70
C SER A 477 19.15 -15.72 -0.02
N VAL A 478 18.87 -14.47 0.38
CA VAL A 478 17.55 -14.10 0.93
C VAL A 478 16.45 -14.30 -0.11
N SER A 479 16.69 -13.92 -1.36
CA SER A 479 15.73 -14.13 -2.46
C SER A 479 15.44 -15.61 -2.68
N ALA A 480 16.48 -16.43 -2.72
CA ALA A 480 16.37 -17.89 -2.85
C ALA A 480 15.62 -18.51 -1.66
N LEU A 481 15.91 -18.05 -0.44
CA LEU A 481 15.22 -18.50 0.78
C LEU A 481 13.73 -18.17 0.72
N LEU A 482 13.35 -16.94 0.32
CA LEU A 482 11.96 -16.54 0.15
C LEU A 482 11.23 -17.43 -0.86
N ILE A 483 11.85 -17.73 -1.99
CA ILE A 483 11.31 -18.64 -3.01
C ILE A 483 11.14 -20.04 -2.43
N LEU A 484 12.15 -20.58 -1.75
CA LEU A 484 12.13 -21.93 -1.16
C LEU A 484 11.03 -22.05 -0.11
N ILE A 485 10.87 -21.06 0.77
CA ILE A 485 9.78 -21.04 1.76
C ILE A 485 8.42 -21.13 1.07
N GLN A 486 8.22 -20.39 -0.02
CA GLN A 486 6.95 -20.39 -0.75
C GLN A 486 6.70 -21.73 -1.49
N VAL A 487 7.71 -22.28 -2.12
CA VAL A 487 7.63 -23.61 -2.79
C VAL A 487 7.27 -24.68 -1.76
N PHE A 488 7.92 -24.65 -0.59
CA PHE A 488 7.65 -25.60 0.48
C PHE A 488 6.25 -25.44 1.08
N ALA A 489 5.81 -24.19 1.31
CA ALA A 489 4.46 -23.90 1.78
C ALA A 489 3.39 -24.38 0.77
N PHE A 490 3.62 -24.16 -0.52
CA PHE A 490 2.74 -24.62 -1.59
C PHE A 490 2.67 -26.16 -1.66
N ALA A 491 3.82 -26.84 -1.62
CA ALA A 491 3.91 -28.29 -1.62
C ALA A 491 3.17 -28.89 -0.41
N ARG A 492 3.38 -28.32 0.77
CA ARG A 492 2.67 -28.72 2.01
C ARG A 492 1.15 -28.55 1.90
N ALA A 493 0.69 -27.40 1.37
CA ALA A 493 -0.74 -27.16 1.16
C ALA A 493 -1.36 -28.16 0.20
N ARG A 494 -0.66 -28.50 -0.89
CA ARG A 494 -1.10 -29.50 -1.89
C ARG A 494 -1.19 -30.90 -1.29
N ILE A 495 -0.21 -31.33 -0.48
CA ILE A 495 -0.23 -32.63 0.22
C ILE A 495 -1.38 -32.69 1.23
N ARG A 496 -1.65 -31.60 1.98
CA ARG A 496 -2.77 -31.54 2.91
C ARG A 496 -4.12 -31.63 2.19
N SER A 497 -4.29 -30.94 1.07
CA SER A 497 -5.52 -31.00 0.27
C SER A 497 -5.74 -32.37 -0.36
N SER A 498 -4.69 -33.05 -0.80
CA SER A 498 -4.77 -34.42 -1.34
C SER A 498 -5.14 -35.42 -0.26
N ARG A 499 -4.57 -35.32 0.95
CA ARG A 499 -4.93 -36.18 2.10
C ARG A 499 -6.36 -35.94 2.58
N ALA A 500 -6.83 -34.69 2.61
CA ALA A 500 -8.23 -34.37 2.94
C ALA A 500 -9.21 -34.95 1.91
N ARG A 501 -8.85 -34.93 0.61
CA ARG A 501 -9.66 -35.58 -0.45
C ARG A 501 -9.67 -37.10 -0.36
N GLN A 502 -8.56 -37.71 0.03
CA GLN A 502 -8.51 -39.18 0.25
C GLN A 502 -9.29 -39.62 1.47
N ASN A 503 -9.17 -38.87 2.59
CA ASN A 503 -9.95 -39.18 3.81
C ASN A 503 -11.47 -38.90 3.65
N GLY A 504 -11.86 -37.88 2.83
CA GLY A 504 -13.28 -37.65 2.49
C GLY A 504 -13.89 -38.68 1.51
N LYS A 505 -13.04 -39.43 0.78
CA LYS A 505 -13.51 -40.58 -0.05
C LYS A 505 -13.52 -41.91 0.70
N ALA A 506 -12.99 -41.95 1.92
CA ALA A 506 -12.93 -43.17 2.75
C ALA A 506 -14.07 -43.27 3.79
N SER A 507 -15.14 -42.48 3.68
CA SER A 507 -16.36 -42.70 4.44
C SER A 507 -17.22 -43.68 3.66
N PRO A 508 -17.47 -44.91 4.16
CA PRO A 508 -18.35 -45.85 3.49
C PRO A 508 -19.78 -45.33 3.55
N GLU A 509 -20.46 -45.34 2.41
CA GLU A 509 -21.90 -45.38 2.34
C GLU A 509 -22.40 -46.62 3.13
N SER A 510 -22.79 -46.41 4.37
CA SER A 510 -23.59 -47.37 5.10
C SER A 510 -24.74 -46.66 5.84
N GLY A 511 -25.90 -46.75 5.26
CA GLY A 511 -27.16 -46.82 5.98
C GLY A 511 -27.66 -45.52 6.61
N ARG A 512 -28.53 -44.85 5.89
CA ARG A 512 -29.73 -44.23 6.45
C ARG A 512 -30.65 -43.74 5.32
N ALA A 513 -31.26 -44.69 4.64
CA ALA A 513 -32.62 -44.51 4.17
C ALA A 513 -33.51 -44.60 5.42
N GLY A 514 -34.21 -43.57 5.77
CA GLY A 514 -35.18 -43.58 6.87
C GLY A 514 -34.98 -42.40 7.81
N THR A 515 -35.51 -41.26 7.48
CA THR A 515 -36.16 -40.26 8.36
C THR A 515 -36.23 -38.88 7.65
N LEU A 516 -36.97 -38.80 6.58
CA LEU A 516 -37.41 -37.53 5.96
C LEU A 516 -38.97 -37.44 6.07
N GLN A 517 -39.53 -37.76 7.23
CA GLN A 517 -40.99 -37.67 7.44
C GLN A 517 -41.41 -37.09 8.79
N SER A 518 -40.50 -36.43 9.56
CA SER A 518 -40.90 -35.91 10.88
C SER A 518 -40.60 -34.42 11.13
N VAL A 519 -40.26 -33.64 10.09
CA VAL A 519 -40.02 -32.17 10.24
C VAL A 519 -41.11 -31.33 9.54
N ALA A 520 -42.11 -31.94 8.91
CA ALA A 520 -43.18 -31.22 8.23
C ALA A 520 -44.36 -30.80 9.15
N ASP A 521 -44.40 -31.25 10.43
CA ASP A 521 -45.59 -31.06 11.31
C ASP A 521 -45.39 -30.06 12.46
N SER A 522 -44.39 -29.18 12.44
CA SER A 522 -44.18 -28.19 13.51
C SER A 522 -44.09 -26.73 13.03
N VAL A 523 -44.99 -26.30 12.13
CA VAL A 523 -45.21 -24.89 11.85
C VAL A 523 -46.59 -24.48 12.39
N PRO A 524 -46.69 -23.62 13.43
CA PRO A 524 -47.97 -23.09 13.90
C PRO A 524 -48.54 -22.13 12.85
N ARG A 525 -49.77 -22.40 12.40
CA ARG A 525 -50.61 -21.46 11.65
C ARG A 525 -50.91 -20.23 12.52
N GLN A 526 -50.38 -19.07 12.16
CA GLN A 526 -50.93 -17.81 12.68
C GLN A 526 -52.24 -17.49 11.99
N GLN A 527 -53.29 -17.43 12.81
CA GLN A 527 -54.62 -16.97 12.43
C GLN A 527 -54.59 -15.46 12.14
N SER A 528 -55.23 -15.13 11.03
CA SER A 528 -55.65 -13.78 10.68
C SER A 528 -56.68 -13.23 11.67
N HIS A 529 -56.44 -12.09 12.26
CA HIS A 529 -57.44 -11.07 12.58
C HIS A 529 -56.82 -9.70 12.42
#